data_6d058abef20385b7f2effbee220bfdca
#
_entry.id   6d058abef20385b7f2effbee220bfdca
#
_cell.length_a   1.000
_cell.length_b   1.000
_cell.length_c   1.000
_cell.angle_alpha   90.00
_cell.angle_beta   90.00
_cell.angle_gamma   90.00
#
_symmetry.space_group_name_H-M   'P 1'
#
loop_
_entity.id
_entity.type
_entity.pdbx_description
1 polymer ?
#
loop_
_entity_poly.entity_id
_entity_poly.type
_entity_poly.pdbx_seq_one_letter_code
_entity_poly.pdbx_strand_id
1 'polypeptide(L)'
;MNEQPPRVDGAPAAAQHRRHLARGFNWLGSAMIVAKIVDFSTIIVILLYLTQRQVGIGALVLSFAMMIEAFDGLGTGDAIVQAPDLARRQLDGLFWYVIGIAVLIGGIVLLAAPWLQAFYAVPGMARYFLAVALKQPLVGAAVVPLALLNRELRYERIAIVNIAATIGAALTRLGIALLGGGTWALVAGFVASGAFTLAGSLCARPFLPGWRCSFAEIRPLVRFGLRSATAHVSDQIFKNVHYLLVGWFYGPTPLALYRVVFDIAMEAAMAVGSLVNRTALPIFARLAGTPGQLKAAVLWSLQRLATVVCPFMVALMLLAAPLTALLHDSHGHSYAAGALPLQILAAAGILRVTSQLIAPVLLASGRPGTAAWFSTAALLLLSAGIVAAGTIFPAPGGLVAMACVWLAVYPPLIAWNVRYLGRHWGITIGELLRPFRVAAVAIAAMLALTAALGLLPLRHAPAFRIASVIIAVLLTYAGLFLHARTRPPAGA
;
A
#
# COMPACT_ATOMS: atom_id res chain seq x y z
N MET A 1 -34.35 -53.32 4.85
CA MET A 1 -34.50 -52.15 4.00
C MET A 1 -33.43 -51.15 4.43
N ASN A 2 -32.34 -51.11 3.67
CA ASN A 2 -31.21 -50.19 3.90
C ASN A 2 -31.43 -48.95 3.01
N GLU A 3 -31.91 -47.88 3.60
CA GLU A 3 -31.89 -46.56 2.93
C GLU A 3 -30.51 -45.95 3.08
N GLN A 4 -29.77 -45.89 1.98
CA GLN A 4 -28.55 -45.10 1.88
C GLN A 4 -28.92 -43.62 1.90
N PRO A 5 -28.20 -42.76 2.66
CA PRO A 5 -28.43 -41.30 2.61
C PRO A 5 -28.08 -40.76 1.23
N PRO A 6 -28.78 -39.71 0.74
CA PRO A 6 -28.62 -39.14 -0.60
C PRO A 6 -27.18 -38.61 -0.78
N ARG A 7 -26.51 -39.05 -1.84
CA ARG A 7 -25.22 -38.51 -2.28
C ARG A 7 -25.42 -37.03 -2.61
N VAL A 8 -24.76 -36.16 -1.86
CA VAL A 8 -24.69 -34.72 -2.14
C VAL A 8 -23.77 -34.53 -3.36
N ASP A 9 -24.37 -34.33 -4.52
CA ASP A 9 -23.68 -33.97 -5.77
C ASP A 9 -23.10 -32.53 -5.71
N GLY A 10 -22.23 -32.25 -4.75
CA GLY A 10 -21.60 -30.95 -4.54
C GLY A 10 -20.23 -30.75 -5.22
N ALA A 11 -19.64 -31.81 -5.77
CA ALA A 11 -18.29 -31.76 -6.34
C ALA A 11 -18.14 -30.83 -7.59
N PRO A 12 -19.05 -30.85 -8.59
CA PRO A 12 -18.90 -29.98 -9.75
C PRO A 12 -19.14 -28.50 -9.45
N ALA A 13 -20.09 -28.17 -8.56
CA ALA A 13 -20.36 -26.78 -8.15
C ALA A 13 -19.20 -26.17 -7.36
N ALA A 14 -18.56 -26.91 -6.47
CA ALA A 14 -17.40 -26.45 -5.72
C ALA A 14 -16.16 -26.21 -6.61
N ALA A 15 -15.95 -27.07 -7.62
CA ALA A 15 -14.87 -26.91 -8.59
C ALA A 15 -15.10 -25.69 -9.51
N GLN A 16 -16.34 -25.47 -9.93
CA GLN A 16 -16.72 -24.32 -10.73
C GLN A 16 -16.57 -23.01 -9.93
N HIS A 17 -16.97 -22.99 -8.66
CA HIS A 17 -16.79 -21.85 -7.75
C HIS A 17 -15.30 -21.52 -7.53
N ARG A 18 -14.46 -22.54 -7.35
CA ARG A 18 -13.00 -22.35 -7.25
C ARG A 18 -12.39 -21.75 -8.52
N ARG A 19 -12.83 -22.18 -9.70
CA ARG A 19 -12.36 -21.61 -10.99
C ARG A 19 -12.78 -20.16 -11.16
N HIS A 20 -14.00 -19.80 -10.78
CA HIS A 20 -14.48 -18.40 -10.82
C HIS A 20 -13.71 -17.51 -9.84
N LEU A 21 -13.50 -17.97 -8.62
CA LEU A 21 -12.70 -17.25 -7.63
C LEU A 21 -11.23 -17.07 -8.09
N ALA A 22 -10.61 -18.11 -8.62
CA ALA A 22 -9.23 -18.05 -9.11
C ALA A 22 -9.10 -17.10 -10.31
N ARG A 23 -10.07 -17.12 -11.25
CA ARG A 23 -10.10 -16.21 -12.40
C ARG A 23 -10.28 -14.76 -11.95
N GLY A 24 -11.22 -14.50 -11.03
CA GLY A 24 -11.45 -13.17 -10.48
C GLY A 24 -10.24 -12.64 -9.70
N PHE A 25 -9.55 -13.50 -8.96
CA PHE A 25 -8.32 -13.16 -8.23
C PHE A 25 -7.17 -12.80 -9.18
N ASN A 26 -7.00 -13.53 -10.29
CA ASN A 26 -5.99 -13.24 -11.29
C ASN A 26 -6.27 -11.89 -11.98
N TRP A 27 -7.55 -11.60 -12.30
CA TRP A 27 -7.95 -10.32 -12.88
C TRP A 27 -7.67 -9.15 -11.94
N LEU A 28 -8.04 -9.27 -10.67
CA LEU A 28 -7.79 -8.22 -9.69
C LEU A 28 -6.29 -8.01 -9.42
N GLY A 29 -5.51 -9.10 -9.37
CA GLY A 29 -4.06 -9.04 -9.21
C GLY A 29 -3.35 -8.40 -10.40
N SER A 30 -3.71 -8.78 -11.63
CA SER A 30 -3.14 -8.17 -12.85
C SER A 30 -3.54 -6.69 -12.97
N ALA A 31 -4.79 -6.35 -12.65
CA ALA A 31 -5.26 -4.96 -12.62
C ALA A 31 -4.45 -4.10 -11.65
N MET A 32 -4.15 -4.63 -10.46
CA MET A 32 -3.32 -3.92 -9.47
C MET A 32 -1.90 -3.68 -9.98
N ILE A 33 -1.28 -4.66 -10.66
CA ILE A 33 0.06 -4.50 -11.23
C ILE A 33 0.05 -3.43 -12.33
N VAL A 34 -0.90 -3.49 -13.25
CA VAL A 34 -1.05 -2.49 -14.31
C VAL A 34 -1.28 -1.11 -13.73
N ALA A 35 -2.17 -0.97 -12.75
CA ALA A 35 -2.43 0.30 -12.07
C ALA A 35 -1.17 0.86 -11.42
N LYS A 36 -0.38 0.03 -10.73
CA LYS A 36 0.89 0.46 -10.12
C LYS A 36 1.94 0.89 -11.14
N ILE A 37 2.05 0.19 -12.27
CA ILE A 37 2.97 0.58 -13.36
C ILE A 37 2.55 1.93 -13.94
N VAL A 38 1.25 2.12 -14.22
CA VAL A 38 0.71 3.39 -14.74
C VAL A 38 0.94 4.53 -13.74
N ASP A 39 0.61 4.35 -12.47
CA ASP A 39 0.81 5.38 -11.44
C ASP A 39 2.28 5.74 -11.30
N PHE A 40 3.17 4.75 -11.20
CA PHE A 40 4.60 4.98 -11.02
C PHE A 40 5.23 5.68 -12.24
N SER A 41 4.91 5.21 -13.45
CA SER A 41 5.39 5.84 -14.68
C SER A 41 4.88 7.28 -14.81
N THR A 42 3.62 7.52 -14.47
CA THR A 42 3.03 8.85 -14.52
C THR A 42 3.68 9.80 -13.51
N ILE A 43 3.97 9.34 -12.29
CA ILE A 43 4.66 10.15 -11.28
C ILE A 43 6.04 10.55 -11.77
N ILE A 44 6.84 9.61 -12.32
CA ILE A 44 8.18 9.93 -12.87
C ILE A 44 8.09 11.00 -13.96
N VAL A 45 7.14 10.85 -14.90
CA VAL A 45 6.96 11.84 -15.97
C VAL A 45 6.57 13.21 -15.40
N ILE A 46 5.68 13.25 -14.42
CA ILE A 46 5.21 14.51 -13.82
C ILE A 46 6.33 15.23 -13.08
N LEU A 47 7.30 14.52 -12.48
CA LEU A 47 8.45 15.17 -11.83
C LEU A 47 9.23 16.07 -12.78
N LEU A 48 9.24 15.79 -14.10
CA LEU A 48 9.90 16.62 -15.11
C LEU A 48 9.16 17.96 -15.37
N TYR A 49 7.90 18.06 -14.99
CA TYR A 49 7.06 19.23 -15.23
C TYR A 49 6.74 20.05 -13.96
N LEU A 50 7.00 19.50 -12.80
CA LEU A 50 6.73 20.15 -11.51
C LEU A 50 8.04 20.51 -10.80
N THR A 51 8.04 21.62 -10.07
CA THR A 51 9.13 21.95 -9.13
C THR A 51 9.06 21.07 -7.88
N GLN A 52 10.18 20.84 -7.20
CA GLN A 52 10.21 20.10 -5.93
C GLN A 52 9.23 20.70 -4.91
N ARG A 53 9.11 22.03 -4.84
CA ARG A 53 8.15 22.69 -3.95
C ARG A 53 6.70 22.33 -4.29
N GLN A 54 6.34 22.31 -5.58
CA GLN A 54 5.00 21.94 -6.03
C GLN A 54 4.67 20.48 -5.72
N VAL A 55 5.63 19.57 -5.93
CA VAL A 55 5.51 18.15 -5.54
C VAL A 55 5.32 18.02 -4.04
N GLY A 56 6.07 18.76 -3.23
CA GLY A 56 5.97 18.72 -1.78
C GLY A 56 4.64 19.25 -1.24
N ILE A 57 4.12 20.35 -1.81
CA ILE A 57 2.78 20.86 -1.47
C ILE A 57 1.72 19.80 -1.82
N GLY A 58 1.82 19.19 -3.01
CA GLY A 58 0.94 18.11 -3.41
C GLY A 58 1.04 16.90 -2.45
N ALA A 59 2.26 16.54 -2.03
CA ALA A 59 2.48 15.46 -1.07
C ALA A 59 1.80 15.74 0.29
N LEU A 60 1.88 16.97 0.82
CA LEU A 60 1.17 17.36 2.04
C LEU A 60 -0.34 17.21 1.88
N VAL A 61 -0.91 17.86 0.86
CA VAL A 61 -2.36 17.83 0.62
C VAL A 61 -2.87 16.42 0.41
N LEU A 62 -2.17 15.61 -0.40
CA LEU A 62 -2.57 14.23 -0.66
C LEU A 62 -2.41 13.32 0.55
N SER A 63 -1.42 13.54 1.42
CA SER A 63 -1.29 12.76 2.65
C SER A 63 -2.45 13.01 3.61
N PHE A 64 -2.89 14.26 3.77
CA PHE A 64 -4.14 14.57 4.47
C PHE A 64 -5.35 13.92 3.79
N ALA A 65 -5.46 14.06 2.48
CA ALA A 65 -6.57 13.52 1.72
C ALA A 65 -6.69 11.99 1.87
N MET A 66 -5.58 11.26 1.81
CA MET A 66 -5.54 9.80 2.01
C MET A 66 -5.91 9.39 3.44
N MET A 67 -5.53 10.19 4.45
CA MET A 67 -5.98 9.95 5.83
C MET A 67 -7.49 10.19 5.97
N ILE A 68 -8.02 11.18 5.29
CA ILE A 68 -9.46 11.49 5.27
C ILE A 68 -10.24 10.38 4.56
N GLU A 69 -9.72 9.84 3.46
CA GLU A 69 -10.33 8.70 2.74
C GLU A 69 -10.52 7.45 3.63
N ALA A 70 -9.74 7.30 4.70
CA ALA A 70 -9.95 6.22 5.66
C ALA A 70 -11.34 6.26 6.32
N PHE A 71 -11.95 7.43 6.35
CA PHE A 71 -13.30 7.64 6.88
C PHE A 71 -14.39 7.52 5.80
N ASP A 72 -14.01 7.32 4.53
CA ASP A 72 -14.97 7.19 3.44
C ASP A 72 -15.86 5.97 3.67
N GLY A 73 -17.15 6.23 3.77
CA GLY A 73 -18.16 5.20 3.98
C GLY A 73 -18.12 4.51 5.35
N LEU A 74 -17.15 4.81 6.24
CA LEU A 74 -17.03 4.27 7.62
C LEU A 74 -17.35 2.76 7.72
N GLY A 75 -16.74 1.95 6.81
CA GLY A 75 -16.92 0.50 6.78
C GLY A 75 -18.30 0.03 6.27
N THR A 76 -19.12 0.94 5.70
CA THR A 76 -20.41 0.60 5.11
C THR A 76 -20.27 -0.43 3.99
N GLY A 77 -19.19 -0.36 3.20
CA GLY A 77 -18.89 -1.35 2.18
C GLY A 77 -18.78 -2.76 2.74
N ASP A 78 -18.07 -2.94 3.86
CA ASP A 78 -17.91 -4.24 4.53
C ASP A 78 -19.23 -4.73 5.11
N ALA A 79 -20.05 -3.81 5.65
CA ALA A 79 -21.36 -4.15 6.16
C ALA A 79 -22.30 -4.66 5.06
N ILE A 80 -22.28 -4.05 3.87
CA ILE A 80 -23.06 -4.50 2.70
C ILE A 80 -22.63 -5.88 2.24
N VAL A 81 -21.31 -6.14 2.20
CA VAL A 81 -20.77 -7.43 1.75
C VAL A 81 -21.12 -8.57 2.72
N GLN A 82 -21.09 -8.31 4.03
CA GLN A 82 -21.25 -9.34 5.06
C GLN A 82 -22.69 -9.56 5.52
N ALA A 83 -23.60 -8.62 5.29
CA ALA A 83 -25.00 -8.78 5.69
C ALA A 83 -25.65 -9.94 4.91
N PRO A 84 -26.33 -10.91 5.56
CA PRO A 84 -26.96 -12.04 4.88
C PRO A 84 -28.06 -11.56 3.93
N ASP A 85 -28.97 -10.75 4.40
CA ASP A 85 -30.08 -10.19 3.63
C ASP A 85 -30.07 -8.67 3.70
N LEU A 86 -30.23 -8.02 2.56
CA LEU A 86 -30.29 -6.57 2.43
C LEU A 86 -31.54 -6.14 1.66
N ALA A 87 -32.42 -5.46 2.36
CA ALA A 87 -33.57 -4.82 1.74
C ALA A 87 -33.13 -3.58 0.94
N ARG A 88 -33.83 -3.29 -0.15
CA ARG A 88 -33.57 -2.08 -0.97
C ARG A 88 -33.55 -0.81 -0.14
N ARG A 89 -34.48 -0.66 0.81
CA ARG A 89 -34.55 0.49 1.72
C ARG A 89 -33.29 0.67 2.58
N GLN A 90 -32.66 -0.43 2.99
CA GLN A 90 -31.40 -0.38 3.74
C GLN A 90 -30.24 0.12 2.86
N LEU A 91 -30.17 -0.32 1.59
CA LEU A 91 -29.18 0.18 0.65
C LEU A 91 -29.37 1.68 0.36
N ASP A 92 -30.60 2.12 0.19
CA ASP A 92 -30.93 3.53 0.00
C ASP A 92 -30.54 4.36 1.25
N GLY A 93 -30.85 3.86 2.44
CA GLY A 93 -30.47 4.50 3.70
C GLY A 93 -28.96 4.56 3.91
N LEU A 94 -28.23 3.48 3.59
CA LEU A 94 -26.76 3.46 3.66
C LEU A 94 -26.12 4.42 2.66
N PHE A 95 -26.68 4.55 1.46
CA PHE A 95 -26.20 5.51 0.47
C PHE A 95 -26.28 6.96 1.01
N TRP A 96 -27.45 7.37 1.52
CA TRP A 96 -27.63 8.71 2.06
C TRP A 96 -26.83 8.95 3.34
N TYR A 97 -26.65 7.92 4.17
CA TYR A 97 -25.76 7.97 5.33
C TYR A 97 -24.33 8.26 4.91
N VAL A 98 -23.78 7.53 3.92
CA VAL A 98 -22.42 7.74 3.42
C VAL A 98 -22.26 9.11 2.78
N ILE A 99 -23.23 9.56 1.98
CA ILE A 99 -23.20 10.92 1.40
C ILE A 99 -23.23 11.99 2.50
N GLY A 100 -24.06 11.82 3.52
CA GLY A 100 -24.11 12.74 4.64
C GLY A 100 -22.76 12.86 5.36
N ILE A 101 -22.11 11.72 5.62
CA ILE A 101 -20.77 11.70 6.21
C ILE A 101 -19.74 12.33 5.27
N ALA A 102 -19.77 12.01 3.98
CA ALA A 102 -18.84 12.57 2.99
C ALA A 102 -18.95 14.11 2.90
N VAL A 103 -20.17 14.64 2.92
CA VAL A 103 -20.41 16.09 2.96
C VAL A 103 -19.93 16.70 4.28
N LEU A 104 -20.20 16.04 5.40
CA LEU A 104 -19.72 16.48 6.72
C LEU A 104 -18.19 16.54 6.75
N ILE A 105 -17.53 15.48 6.32
CA ILE A 105 -16.05 15.41 6.24
C ILE A 105 -15.53 16.49 5.30
N GLY A 106 -16.11 16.63 4.10
CA GLY A 106 -15.76 17.70 3.16
C GLY A 106 -15.89 19.10 3.80
N GLY A 107 -16.98 19.34 4.55
CA GLY A 107 -17.19 20.59 5.30
C GLY A 107 -16.10 20.82 6.36
N ILE A 108 -15.75 19.78 7.13
CA ILE A 108 -14.67 19.85 8.13
C ILE A 108 -13.34 20.18 7.46
N VAL A 109 -13.04 19.54 6.32
CA VAL A 109 -11.82 19.79 5.54
C VAL A 109 -11.75 21.26 5.08
N LEU A 110 -12.85 21.81 4.57
CA LEU A 110 -12.92 23.21 4.15
C LEU A 110 -12.71 24.18 5.31
N LEU A 111 -13.32 23.90 6.45
CA LEU A 111 -13.15 24.75 7.64
C LEU A 111 -11.72 24.66 8.21
N ALA A 112 -11.09 23.48 8.13
CA ALA A 112 -9.73 23.27 8.59
C ALA A 112 -8.66 23.80 7.61
N ALA A 113 -8.98 23.99 6.33
CA ALA A 113 -8.02 24.35 5.28
C ALA A 113 -7.23 25.64 5.56
N PRO A 114 -7.82 26.76 5.99
CA PRO A 114 -7.06 27.98 6.32
C PRO A 114 -6.15 27.78 7.54
N TRP A 115 -6.59 27.03 8.53
CA TRP A 115 -5.78 26.69 9.70
C TRP A 115 -4.59 25.82 9.31
N LEU A 116 -4.79 24.79 8.49
CA LEU A 116 -3.71 23.94 7.96
C LEU A 116 -2.71 24.73 7.13
N GLN A 117 -3.18 25.67 6.31
CA GLN A 117 -2.30 26.57 5.56
C GLN A 117 -1.43 27.40 6.47
N ALA A 118 -1.99 27.97 7.55
CA ALA A 118 -1.24 28.75 8.54
C ALA A 118 -0.26 27.88 9.33
N PHE A 119 -0.69 26.70 9.75
CA PHE A 119 0.12 25.76 10.52
C PHE A 119 1.37 25.28 9.77
N TYR A 120 1.24 24.96 8.47
CA TYR A 120 2.37 24.56 7.62
C TYR A 120 3.12 25.73 6.99
N ALA A 121 2.65 26.96 7.20
CA ALA A 121 3.20 28.18 6.59
C ALA A 121 3.35 28.08 5.06
N VAL A 122 2.37 27.44 4.37
CA VAL A 122 2.36 27.26 2.92
C VAL A 122 1.26 28.10 2.27
N PRO A 123 1.58 29.30 1.75
CA PRO A 123 0.58 30.18 1.13
C PRO A 123 -0.13 29.50 -0.05
N GLY A 124 -1.44 29.64 -0.11
CA GLY A 124 -2.28 29.10 -1.18
C GLY A 124 -2.58 27.60 -1.06
N MET A 125 -2.15 26.91 0.01
CA MET A 125 -2.44 25.48 0.19
C MET A 125 -3.94 25.22 0.41
N ALA A 126 -4.67 26.14 1.05
CA ALA A 126 -6.10 26.00 1.35
C ALA A 126 -6.96 25.75 0.10
N ARG A 127 -6.62 26.32 -1.04
CA ARG A 127 -7.35 26.14 -2.32
C ARG A 127 -7.36 24.68 -2.80
N TYR A 128 -6.34 23.89 -2.48
CA TYR A 128 -6.28 22.48 -2.86
C TYR A 128 -7.21 21.62 -2.04
N PHE A 129 -7.49 22.02 -0.80
CA PHE A 129 -8.45 21.31 0.05
C PHE A 129 -9.90 21.46 -0.42
N LEU A 130 -10.22 22.51 -1.19
CA LEU A 130 -11.52 22.60 -1.88
C LEU A 130 -11.72 21.41 -2.82
N ALA A 131 -10.71 21.06 -3.61
CA ALA A 131 -10.78 19.91 -4.52
C ALA A 131 -10.86 18.59 -3.74
N VAL A 132 -10.12 18.46 -2.63
CA VAL A 132 -10.21 17.27 -1.75
C VAL A 132 -11.62 17.15 -1.17
N ALA A 133 -12.22 18.23 -0.71
CA ALA A 133 -13.59 18.23 -0.19
C ALA A 133 -14.63 17.83 -1.25
N LEU A 134 -14.46 18.30 -2.50
CA LEU A 134 -15.32 17.91 -3.62
C LEU A 134 -15.21 16.43 -4.01
N LYS A 135 -14.07 15.80 -3.75
CA LYS A 135 -13.90 14.36 -3.99
C LYS A 135 -14.74 13.50 -3.05
N GLN A 136 -14.92 13.93 -1.78
CA GLN A 136 -15.58 13.12 -0.75
C GLN A 136 -16.97 12.60 -1.17
N PRO A 137 -17.91 13.44 -1.66
CA PRO A 137 -19.22 12.95 -2.11
C PRO A 137 -19.12 12.04 -3.35
N LEU A 138 -18.12 12.23 -4.22
CA LEU A 138 -17.92 11.35 -5.38
C LEU A 138 -17.56 9.93 -4.93
N VAL A 139 -16.60 9.81 -4.01
CA VAL A 139 -16.20 8.52 -3.47
C VAL A 139 -17.32 7.91 -2.62
N GLY A 140 -17.99 8.72 -1.79
CA GLY A 140 -19.14 8.29 -1.00
C GLY A 140 -20.25 7.68 -1.87
N ALA A 141 -20.58 8.30 -3.01
CA ALA A 141 -21.58 7.77 -3.94
C ALA A 141 -21.15 6.45 -4.61
N ALA A 142 -19.85 6.19 -4.74
CA ALA A 142 -19.33 4.95 -5.30
C ALA A 142 -19.35 3.77 -4.31
N VAL A 143 -19.44 4.01 -2.99
CA VAL A 143 -19.35 2.96 -1.96
C VAL A 143 -20.40 1.86 -2.16
N VAL A 144 -21.68 2.23 -2.32
CA VAL A 144 -22.77 1.23 -2.46
C VAL A 144 -22.66 0.42 -3.75
N PRO A 145 -22.49 1.01 -4.95
CA PRO A 145 -22.29 0.24 -6.18
C PRO A 145 -21.09 -0.71 -6.13
N LEU A 146 -19.93 -0.26 -5.57
CA LEU A 146 -18.74 -1.08 -5.43
C LEU A 146 -18.94 -2.22 -4.43
N ALA A 147 -19.60 -1.96 -3.30
CA ALA A 147 -19.91 -2.98 -2.32
C ALA A 147 -20.86 -4.06 -2.88
N LEU A 148 -21.83 -3.67 -3.72
CA LEU A 148 -22.69 -4.61 -4.42
C LEU A 148 -21.93 -5.47 -5.43
N LEU A 149 -20.97 -4.90 -6.18
CA LEU A 149 -20.10 -5.67 -7.07
C LEU A 149 -19.24 -6.66 -6.29
N ASN A 150 -18.72 -6.26 -5.12
CA ASN A 150 -17.97 -7.14 -4.22
C ASN A 150 -18.84 -8.27 -3.68
N ARG A 151 -20.06 -7.97 -3.24
CA ARG A 151 -21.03 -8.95 -2.75
C ARG A 151 -21.41 -9.96 -3.84
N GLU A 152 -21.56 -9.49 -5.09
CA GLU A 152 -21.85 -10.32 -6.27
C GLU A 152 -20.61 -11.07 -6.79
N LEU A 153 -19.43 -10.92 -6.14
CA LEU A 153 -18.13 -11.50 -6.53
C LEU A 153 -17.72 -11.16 -7.98
N ARG A 154 -18.16 -10.00 -8.49
CA ARG A 154 -17.86 -9.51 -9.86
C ARG A 154 -16.50 -8.82 -9.91
N TYR A 155 -15.44 -9.54 -9.54
CA TYR A 155 -14.08 -9.00 -9.46
C TYR A 155 -13.54 -8.46 -10.80
N GLU A 156 -13.98 -9.01 -11.93
CA GLU A 156 -13.63 -8.50 -13.27
C GLU A 156 -14.10 -7.05 -13.47
N ARG A 157 -15.34 -6.75 -13.09
CA ARG A 157 -15.88 -5.40 -13.19
C ARG A 157 -15.19 -4.43 -12.24
N ILE A 158 -14.89 -4.87 -11.03
CA ILE A 158 -14.11 -4.07 -10.06
C ILE A 158 -12.72 -3.77 -10.61
N ALA A 159 -12.06 -4.76 -11.23
CA ALA A 159 -10.76 -4.58 -11.87
C ALA A 159 -10.82 -3.53 -13.01
N ILE A 160 -11.84 -3.58 -13.86
CA ILE A 160 -12.04 -2.61 -14.95
C ILE A 160 -12.27 -1.20 -14.38
N VAL A 161 -13.11 -1.06 -13.34
CA VAL A 161 -13.36 0.23 -12.68
C VAL A 161 -12.06 0.81 -12.14
N ASN A 162 -11.25 -0.02 -11.44
CA ASN A 162 -9.98 0.41 -10.87
C ASN A 162 -8.97 0.82 -11.95
N ILE A 163 -8.84 0.06 -13.03
CA ILE A 163 -7.95 0.41 -14.15
C ILE A 163 -8.41 1.71 -14.81
N ALA A 164 -9.70 1.85 -15.09
CA ALA A 164 -10.26 3.06 -15.70
C ALA A 164 -10.04 4.29 -14.80
N ALA A 165 -10.24 4.15 -13.49
CA ALA A 165 -9.97 5.22 -12.53
C ALA A 165 -8.49 5.60 -12.49
N THR A 166 -7.58 4.62 -12.50
CA THR A 166 -6.14 4.88 -12.51
C THR A 166 -5.69 5.56 -13.79
N ILE A 167 -6.13 5.05 -14.95
CA ILE A 167 -5.78 5.65 -16.26
C ILE A 167 -6.36 7.06 -16.35
N GLY A 168 -7.62 7.26 -15.97
CA GLY A 168 -8.27 8.58 -15.98
C GLY A 168 -7.54 9.58 -15.06
N ALA A 169 -7.14 9.15 -13.87
CA ALA A 169 -6.34 9.96 -12.96
C ALA A 169 -4.96 10.29 -13.55
N ALA A 170 -4.29 9.31 -14.15
CA ALA A 170 -2.98 9.48 -14.79
C ALA A 170 -3.03 10.47 -15.96
N LEU A 171 -4.02 10.33 -16.84
CA LEU A 171 -4.23 11.24 -17.96
C LEU A 171 -4.56 12.66 -17.48
N THR A 172 -5.37 12.82 -16.43
CA THR A 172 -5.68 14.12 -15.83
C THR A 172 -4.43 14.76 -15.24
N ARG A 173 -3.63 13.99 -14.48
CA ARG A 173 -2.35 14.46 -13.92
C ARG A 173 -1.43 14.95 -15.02
N LEU A 174 -1.22 14.12 -16.05
CA LEU A 174 -0.32 14.44 -17.16
C LEU A 174 -0.82 15.65 -17.95
N GLY A 175 -2.11 15.68 -18.29
CA GLY A 175 -2.70 16.79 -19.03
C GLY A 175 -2.53 18.14 -18.31
N ILE A 176 -2.83 18.18 -16.99
CA ILE A 176 -2.66 19.41 -16.20
C ILE A 176 -1.18 19.76 -16.00
N ALA A 177 -0.29 18.76 -15.86
CA ALA A 177 1.15 19.01 -15.77
C ALA A 177 1.70 19.63 -17.06
N LEU A 178 1.31 19.11 -18.23
CA LEU A 178 1.68 19.65 -19.53
C LEU A 178 1.17 21.08 -19.77
N LEU A 179 0.02 21.43 -19.21
CA LEU A 179 -0.54 22.79 -19.25
C LEU A 179 0.08 23.72 -18.20
N GLY A 180 1.09 23.28 -17.46
CA GLY A 180 1.76 24.10 -16.45
C GLY A 180 0.95 24.28 -15.16
N GLY A 181 -0.03 23.43 -14.87
CA GLY A 181 -0.90 23.52 -13.69
C GLY A 181 -0.20 23.26 -12.34
N GLY A 182 1.08 22.88 -12.33
CA GLY A 182 1.87 22.70 -11.11
C GLY A 182 1.23 21.72 -10.13
N THR A 183 1.10 22.10 -8.85
CA THR A 183 0.50 21.25 -7.80
C THR A 183 -0.90 20.74 -8.15
N TRP A 184 -1.67 21.51 -8.95
CA TRP A 184 -2.99 21.07 -9.40
C TRP A 184 -2.96 19.76 -10.20
N ALA A 185 -1.86 19.46 -10.89
CA ALA A 185 -1.73 18.18 -11.59
C ALA A 185 -1.92 16.99 -10.64
N LEU A 186 -1.30 17.03 -9.48
CA LEU A 186 -1.41 15.98 -8.48
C LEU A 186 -2.80 15.93 -7.84
N VAL A 187 -3.32 17.09 -7.43
CA VAL A 187 -4.60 17.19 -6.72
C VAL A 187 -5.78 16.89 -7.63
N ALA A 188 -5.81 17.41 -8.86
CA ALA A 188 -6.88 17.14 -9.79
C ALA A 188 -6.89 15.68 -10.27
N GLY A 189 -5.70 15.06 -10.46
CA GLY A 189 -5.62 13.63 -10.72
C GLY A 189 -6.21 12.79 -9.59
N PHE A 190 -5.98 13.21 -8.34
CA PHE A 190 -6.59 12.56 -7.18
C PHE A 190 -8.12 12.71 -7.16
N VAL A 191 -8.66 13.88 -7.49
CA VAL A 191 -10.12 14.09 -7.61
C VAL A 191 -10.69 13.29 -8.79
N ALA A 192 -10.01 13.31 -9.92
CA ALA A 192 -10.40 12.56 -11.11
C ALA A 192 -10.50 11.06 -10.83
N SER A 193 -9.60 10.48 -10.03
CA SER A 193 -9.71 9.08 -9.62
C SER A 193 -11.06 8.76 -8.97
N GLY A 194 -11.56 9.65 -8.10
CA GLY A 194 -12.87 9.52 -7.47
C GLY A 194 -14.02 9.61 -8.48
N ALA A 195 -13.96 10.57 -9.41
CA ALA A 195 -14.96 10.75 -10.45
C ALA A 195 -15.02 9.54 -11.41
N PHE A 196 -13.88 9.03 -11.86
CA PHE A 196 -13.82 7.84 -12.69
C PHE A 196 -14.24 6.57 -11.94
N THR A 197 -13.93 6.47 -10.64
CA THR A 197 -14.42 5.38 -9.78
C THR A 197 -15.94 5.41 -9.69
N LEU A 198 -16.53 6.57 -9.45
CA LEU A 198 -17.98 6.73 -9.41
C LEU A 198 -18.61 6.38 -10.75
N ALA A 199 -18.15 6.98 -11.84
CA ALA A 199 -18.68 6.73 -13.18
C ALA A 199 -18.55 5.24 -13.55
N GLY A 200 -17.38 4.66 -13.36
CA GLY A 200 -17.12 3.24 -13.63
C GLY A 200 -17.99 2.30 -12.79
N SER A 201 -18.16 2.61 -11.48
CA SER A 201 -19.00 1.80 -10.60
C SER A 201 -20.48 1.86 -10.97
N LEU A 202 -21.00 3.03 -11.36
CA LEU A 202 -22.37 3.20 -11.84
C LEU A 202 -22.59 2.52 -13.19
N CYS A 203 -21.63 2.57 -14.11
CA CYS A 203 -21.68 1.83 -15.38
C CYS A 203 -21.67 0.30 -15.15
N ALA A 204 -20.83 -0.17 -14.22
CA ALA A 204 -20.70 -1.61 -13.93
C ALA A 204 -21.90 -2.17 -13.15
N ARG A 205 -22.48 -1.38 -12.25
CA ARG A 205 -23.62 -1.72 -11.39
C ARG A 205 -24.47 -0.46 -11.15
N PRO A 206 -25.43 -0.14 -12.05
CA PRO A 206 -26.32 1.00 -11.88
C PRO A 206 -27.05 0.95 -10.54
N PHE A 207 -26.95 2.01 -9.77
CA PHE A 207 -27.64 2.16 -8.49
C PHE A 207 -28.20 3.58 -8.39
N LEU A 208 -29.53 3.68 -8.38
CA LEU A 208 -30.26 4.94 -8.15
C LEU A 208 -30.88 4.87 -6.77
N PRO A 209 -30.45 5.70 -5.81
CA PRO A 209 -30.99 5.67 -4.45
C PRO A 209 -32.41 6.20 -4.41
N GLY A 210 -33.27 5.50 -3.66
CA GLY A 210 -34.57 6.01 -3.29
C GLY A 210 -34.48 6.99 -2.12
N TRP A 211 -35.51 7.81 -1.92
CA TRP A 211 -35.59 8.78 -0.83
C TRP A 211 -36.17 8.18 0.47
N ARG A 212 -36.66 6.94 0.43
CA ARG A 212 -37.23 6.27 1.59
C ARG A 212 -36.13 5.59 2.38
N CYS A 213 -35.63 6.26 3.42
CA CYS A 213 -34.65 5.72 4.34
C CYS A 213 -35.13 5.79 5.79
N SER A 214 -34.81 4.76 6.57
CA SER A 214 -35.02 4.74 8.02
C SER A 214 -33.69 4.49 8.71
N PHE A 215 -33.25 5.43 9.56
CA PHE A 215 -32.01 5.26 10.30
C PHE A 215 -32.06 4.06 11.26
N ALA A 216 -33.22 3.72 11.77
CA ALA A 216 -33.41 2.57 12.63
C ALA A 216 -33.06 1.24 11.92
N GLU A 217 -33.42 1.12 10.62
CA GLU A 217 -33.14 -0.08 9.82
C GLU A 217 -31.67 -0.26 9.47
N ILE A 218 -30.91 0.83 9.33
CA ILE A 218 -29.47 0.79 8.98
C ILE A 218 -28.55 0.78 10.20
N ARG A 219 -29.04 1.14 11.40
CA ARG A 219 -28.25 1.25 12.64
C ARG A 219 -27.38 0.02 12.93
N PRO A 220 -27.86 -1.24 12.80
CA PRO A 220 -27.01 -2.42 13.03
C PRO A 220 -25.85 -2.50 12.04
N LEU A 221 -26.08 -2.18 10.74
CA LEU A 221 -25.09 -2.18 9.68
C LEU A 221 -24.05 -1.09 9.88
N VAL A 222 -24.48 0.11 10.26
CA VAL A 222 -23.60 1.23 10.62
C VAL A 222 -22.70 0.86 11.80
N ARG A 223 -23.26 0.27 12.86
CA ARG A 223 -22.49 -0.15 14.03
C ARG A 223 -21.44 -1.21 13.69
N PHE A 224 -21.77 -2.13 12.79
CA PHE A 224 -20.80 -3.11 12.25
C PHE A 224 -19.71 -2.40 11.44
N GLY A 225 -20.08 -1.53 10.49
CA GLY A 225 -19.14 -0.78 9.65
C GLY A 225 -18.16 0.06 10.47
N LEU A 226 -18.62 0.79 11.50
CA LEU A 226 -17.76 1.58 12.38
C LEU A 226 -16.67 0.75 13.07
N ARG A 227 -16.98 -0.50 13.44
CA ARG A 227 -15.97 -1.40 14.01
C ARG A 227 -14.93 -1.86 12.97
N SER A 228 -15.34 -2.08 11.73
CA SER A 228 -14.43 -2.41 10.63
C SER A 228 -13.57 -1.21 10.24
N ALA A 229 -14.13 0.00 10.24
CA ALA A 229 -13.45 1.23 9.87
C ALA A 229 -12.22 1.54 10.74
N THR A 230 -12.24 1.17 12.04
CA THR A 230 -11.11 1.47 12.95
C THR A 230 -9.77 0.91 12.45
N ALA A 231 -9.78 -0.28 11.87
CA ALA A 231 -8.58 -0.91 11.31
C ALA A 231 -8.07 -0.15 10.08
N HIS A 232 -8.98 0.27 9.19
CA HIS A 232 -8.63 1.04 7.99
C HIS A 232 -8.07 2.42 8.34
N VAL A 233 -8.67 3.12 9.31
CA VAL A 233 -8.20 4.42 9.80
C VAL A 233 -6.79 4.30 10.36
N SER A 234 -6.53 3.32 11.21
CA SER A 234 -5.20 3.09 11.80
C SER A 234 -4.13 2.82 10.73
N ASP A 235 -4.45 2.01 9.71
CA ASP A 235 -3.55 1.71 8.60
C ASP A 235 -3.22 2.95 7.76
N GLN A 236 -4.22 3.77 7.47
CA GLN A 236 -4.01 4.99 6.69
C GLN A 236 -3.24 6.07 7.46
N ILE A 237 -3.46 6.20 8.77
CA ILE A 237 -2.65 7.05 9.63
C ILE A 237 -1.19 6.60 9.59
N PHE A 238 -0.93 5.30 9.81
CA PHE A 238 0.43 4.76 9.78
C PHE A 238 1.14 5.03 8.44
N LYS A 239 0.43 4.91 7.32
CA LYS A 239 1.00 5.12 5.98
C LYS A 239 1.27 6.57 5.63
N ASN A 240 0.60 7.53 6.26
CA ASN A 240 0.65 8.93 5.82
C ASN A 240 1.18 9.90 6.87
N VAL A 241 1.14 9.57 8.17
CA VAL A 241 1.53 10.48 9.25
C VAL A 241 2.98 10.97 9.12
N HIS A 242 3.88 10.11 8.66
CA HIS A 242 5.27 10.46 8.50
C HIS A 242 5.50 11.58 7.46
N TYR A 243 4.71 11.64 6.38
CA TYR A 243 4.79 12.73 5.41
C TYR A 243 4.36 14.07 6.02
N LEU A 244 3.32 14.04 6.85
CA LEU A 244 2.84 15.23 7.55
C LEU A 244 3.87 15.77 8.52
N LEU A 245 4.50 14.89 9.29
CA LEU A 245 5.55 15.26 10.23
C LEU A 245 6.80 15.80 9.51
N VAL A 246 7.25 15.14 8.44
CA VAL A 246 8.38 15.63 7.63
C VAL A 246 8.07 17.00 7.03
N GLY A 247 6.86 17.17 6.49
CA GLY A 247 6.42 18.46 5.96
C GLY A 247 6.34 19.57 7.01
N TRP A 248 5.98 19.22 8.25
CA TRP A 248 5.93 20.17 9.35
C TRP A 248 7.32 20.64 9.77
N PHE A 249 8.28 19.72 9.93
CA PHE A 249 9.63 20.07 10.37
C PHE A 249 10.47 20.74 9.29
N TYR A 250 10.34 20.32 8.03
CA TYR A 250 11.27 20.73 6.96
C TYR A 250 10.62 21.47 5.80
N GLY A 251 9.30 21.54 5.77
CA GLY A 251 8.55 22.20 4.69
C GLY A 251 8.42 21.37 3.41
N PRO A 252 7.81 21.98 2.36
CA PRO A 252 7.42 21.23 1.15
C PRO A 252 8.58 20.69 0.32
N THR A 253 9.68 21.46 0.12
CA THR A 253 10.75 21.04 -0.79
C THR A 253 11.49 19.79 -0.29
N PRO A 254 11.95 19.70 0.99
CA PRO A 254 12.50 18.46 1.52
C PRO A 254 11.48 17.31 1.59
N LEU A 255 10.20 17.63 1.81
CA LEU A 255 9.15 16.62 1.77
C LEU A 255 9.01 15.99 0.38
N ALA A 256 9.13 16.77 -0.70
CA ALA A 256 9.11 16.22 -2.06
C ALA A 256 10.22 15.19 -2.26
N LEU A 257 11.43 15.52 -1.86
CA LEU A 257 12.57 14.60 -1.91
C LEU A 257 12.31 13.33 -1.11
N TYR A 258 11.88 13.49 0.16
CA TYR A 258 11.53 12.37 1.03
C TYR A 258 10.42 11.50 0.44
N ARG A 259 9.36 12.10 -0.10
CA ARG A 259 8.23 11.40 -0.71
C ARG A 259 8.68 10.53 -1.88
N VAL A 260 9.44 11.10 -2.81
CA VAL A 260 9.91 10.39 -3.99
C VAL A 260 10.77 9.18 -3.60
N VAL A 261 11.76 9.37 -2.72
CA VAL A 261 12.65 8.26 -2.31
C VAL A 261 11.93 7.22 -1.45
N PHE A 262 10.97 7.64 -0.63
CA PHE A 262 10.15 6.73 0.17
C PHE A 262 9.24 5.88 -0.70
N ASP A 263 8.53 6.49 -1.66
CA ASP A 263 7.65 5.77 -2.58
C ASP A 263 8.44 4.76 -3.42
N ILE A 264 9.64 5.14 -3.90
CA ILE A 264 10.53 4.21 -4.63
C ILE A 264 10.95 3.02 -3.73
N ALA A 265 11.37 3.28 -2.48
CA ALA A 265 11.84 2.23 -1.58
C ALA A 265 10.72 1.36 -1.02
N MET A 266 9.66 1.97 -0.51
CA MET A 266 8.68 1.27 0.32
C MET A 266 7.46 0.76 -0.44
N GLU A 267 7.02 1.44 -1.51
CA GLU A 267 5.88 0.99 -2.31
C GLU A 267 6.11 -0.39 -2.93
N ALA A 268 7.32 -0.64 -3.46
CA ALA A 268 7.66 -1.94 -4.01
C ALA A 268 7.66 -3.05 -2.95
N ALA A 269 8.25 -2.79 -1.77
CA ALA A 269 8.24 -3.73 -0.65
C ALA A 269 6.82 -4.01 -0.15
N MET A 270 5.99 -2.97 -0.07
CA MET A 270 4.59 -3.06 0.36
C MET A 270 3.72 -3.82 -0.65
N ALA A 271 3.93 -3.62 -1.94
CA ALA A 271 3.19 -4.32 -2.99
C ALA A 271 3.41 -5.84 -2.90
N VAL A 272 4.67 -6.29 -2.80
CA VAL A 272 5.00 -7.71 -2.62
C VAL A 272 4.43 -8.25 -1.31
N GLY A 273 4.56 -7.50 -0.21
CA GLY A 273 4.02 -7.87 1.09
C GLY A 273 2.50 -8.03 1.08
N SER A 274 1.77 -7.13 0.42
CA SER A 274 0.31 -7.20 0.33
C SER A 274 -0.16 -8.45 -0.43
N LEU A 275 0.55 -8.85 -1.48
CA LEU A 275 0.26 -10.06 -2.23
C LEU A 275 0.43 -11.30 -1.37
N VAL A 276 1.54 -11.38 -0.63
CA VAL A 276 1.80 -12.50 0.28
C VAL A 276 0.77 -12.54 1.41
N ASN A 277 0.44 -11.40 2.02
CA ASN A 277 -0.54 -11.33 3.11
C ASN A 277 -1.94 -11.82 2.68
N ARG A 278 -2.38 -11.48 1.47
CA ARG A 278 -3.68 -11.94 0.93
C ARG A 278 -3.75 -13.47 0.77
N THR A 279 -2.63 -14.09 0.41
CA THR A 279 -2.55 -15.55 0.23
C THR A 279 -2.24 -16.27 1.53
N ALA A 280 -1.43 -15.69 2.40
CA ALA A 280 -0.99 -16.30 3.65
C ALA A 280 -2.09 -16.39 4.70
N LEU A 281 -2.92 -15.34 4.86
CA LEU A 281 -3.96 -15.31 5.89
C LEU A 281 -4.95 -16.51 5.82
N PRO A 282 -5.53 -16.87 4.67
CA PRO A 282 -6.41 -18.04 4.58
C PRO A 282 -5.70 -19.36 4.89
N ILE A 283 -4.43 -19.47 4.49
CA ILE A 283 -3.61 -20.67 4.76
C ILE A 283 -3.34 -20.75 6.25
N PHE A 284 -2.90 -19.66 6.88
CA PHE A 284 -2.62 -19.63 8.32
C PHE A 284 -3.86 -19.91 9.16
N ALA A 285 -5.03 -19.40 8.75
CA ALA A 285 -6.29 -19.66 9.43
C ALA A 285 -6.68 -21.15 9.42
N ARG A 286 -6.44 -21.85 8.32
CA ARG A 286 -6.68 -23.31 8.23
C ARG A 286 -5.70 -24.11 9.07
N LEU A 287 -4.48 -23.62 9.27
CA LEU A 287 -3.41 -24.31 10.00
C LEU A 287 -3.31 -23.88 11.47
N ALA A 288 -4.15 -22.95 11.92
CA ALA A 288 -4.11 -22.40 13.27
C ALA A 288 -4.26 -23.47 14.38
N GLY A 289 -5.00 -24.55 14.11
CA GLY A 289 -5.15 -25.69 15.01
C GLY A 289 -3.97 -26.66 15.05
N THR A 290 -2.97 -26.51 14.17
CA THR A 290 -1.80 -27.41 14.05
C THR A 290 -0.50 -26.60 14.14
N PRO A 291 0.05 -26.36 15.35
CA PRO A 291 1.18 -25.44 15.55
C PRO A 291 2.41 -25.73 14.68
N GLY A 292 2.75 -27.01 14.47
CA GLY A 292 3.88 -27.41 13.63
C GLY A 292 3.70 -27.07 12.16
N GLN A 293 2.51 -27.23 11.61
CA GLN A 293 2.20 -26.89 10.22
C GLN A 293 2.11 -25.38 10.04
N LEU A 294 1.53 -24.66 10.99
CA LEU A 294 1.51 -23.18 10.98
C LEU A 294 2.92 -22.61 10.99
N LYS A 295 3.81 -23.14 11.87
CA LYS A 295 5.22 -22.77 11.91
C LYS A 295 5.91 -22.96 10.56
N ALA A 296 5.73 -24.14 9.94
CA ALA A 296 6.31 -24.42 8.62
C ALA A 296 5.79 -23.45 7.54
N ALA A 297 4.48 -23.18 7.54
CA ALA A 297 3.86 -22.23 6.60
C ALA A 297 4.37 -20.80 6.78
N VAL A 298 4.55 -20.32 8.01
CA VAL A 298 5.11 -19.01 8.32
C VAL A 298 6.55 -18.89 7.81
N LEU A 299 7.41 -19.87 8.12
CA LEU A 299 8.80 -19.88 7.68
C LEU A 299 8.92 -19.98 6.14
N TRP A 300 8.08 -20.76 5.50
CA TRP A 300 7.99 -20.85 4.04
C TRP A 300 7.57 -19.50 3.42
N SER A 301 6.53 -18.86 3.97
CA SER A 301 6.07 -17.55 3.50
C SER A 301 7.15 -16.49 3.68
N LEU A 302 7.86 -16.50 4.81
CA LEU A 302 8.99 -15.62 5.07
C LEU A 302 10.12 -15.83 4.07
N GLN A 303 10.45 -17.08 3.73
CA GLN A 303 11.47 -17.41 2.73
C GLN A 303 11.10 -16.84 1.36
N ARG A 304 9.85 -17.03 0.91
CA ARG A 304 9.38 -16.50 -0.38
C ARG A 304 9.45 -14.99 -0.41
N LEU A 305 8.98 -14.34 0.64
CA LEU A 305 9.00 -12.88 0.76
C LEU A 305 10.44 -12.34 0.77
N ALA A 306 11.32 -12.93 1.59
CA ALA A 306 12.73 -12.53 1.66
C ALA A 306 13.46 -12.74 0.33
N THR A 307 13.21 -13.87 -0.36
CA THR A 307 13.84 -14.19 -1.65
C THR A 307 13.47 -13.19 -2.74
N VAL A 308 12.27 -12.59 -2.67
CA VAL A 308 11.86 -11.56 -3.65
C VAL A 308 12.29 -10.17 -3.20
N VAL A 309 12.00 -9.78 -1.95
CA VAL A 309 12.18 -8.40 -1.52
C VAL A 309 13.65 -8.05 -1.27
N CYS A 310 14.43 -8.95 -0.61
CA CYS A 310 15.79 -8.58 -0.20
C CYS A 310 16.73 -8.30 -1.38
N PRO A 311 16.80 -9.13 -2.44
CA PRO A 311 17.65 -8.79 -3.60
C PRO A 311 17.21 -7.52 -4.31
N PHE A 312 15.88 -7.29 -4.40
CA PHE A 312 15.35 -6.05 -4.97
C PHE A 312 15.77 -4.81 -4.16
N MET A 313 15.69 -4.86 -2.83
CA MET A 313 16.11 -3.75 -1.97
C MET A 313 17.62 -3.48 -2.08
N VAL A 314 18.46 -4.53 -2.15
CA VAL A 314 19.89 -4.37 -2.35
C VAL A 314 20.18 -3.77 -3.73
N ALA A 315 19.49 -4.21 -4.79
CA ALA A 315 19.61 -3.60 -6.11
C ALA A 315 19.24 -2.10 -6.08
N LEU A 316 18.17 -1.77 -5.35
CA LEU A 316 17.75 -0.38 -5.17
C LEU A 316 18.78 0.46 -4.40
N MET A 317 19.46 -0.13 -3.41
CA MET A 317 20.59 0.53 -2.71
C MET A 317 21.75 0.83 -3.68
N LEU A 318 22.08 -0.10 -4.57
CA LEU A 318 23.13 0.10 -5.59
C LEU A 318 22.74 1.15 -6.63
N LEU A 319 21.46 1.18 -6.99
CA LEU A 319 20.90 2.12 -7.95
C LEU A 319 20.55 3.49 -7.35
N ALA A 320 20.59 3.66 -6.02
CA ALA A 320 20.10 4.87 -5.37
C ALA A 320 20.75 6.16 -5.92
N ALA A 321 22.09 6.20 -6.01
CA ALA A 321 22.79 7.36 -6.51
C ALA A 321 22.50 7.66 -7.99
N PRO A 322 22.63 6.71 -8.95
CA PRO A 322 22.30 7.00 -10.33
C PRO A 322 20.81 7.29 -10.58
N LEU A 323 19.89 6.62 -9.86
CA LEU A 323 18.45 6.89 -9.99
C LEU A 323 18.09 8.30 -9.55
N THR A 324 18.53 8.71 -8.35
CA THR A 324 18.23 10.04 -7.84
C THR A 324 18.92 11.15 -8.63
N ALA A 325 20.10 10.88 -9.20
CA ALA A 325 20.80 11.81 -10.07
C ALA A 325 20.11 11.99 -11.43
N LEU A 326 19.41 10.99 -11.94
CA LEU A 326 18.63 11.09 -13.19
C LEU A 326 17.32 11.84 -13.01
N LEU A 327 16.77 11.87 -11.80
CA LEU A 327 15.53 12.59 -11.52
C LEU A 327 15.83 14.08 -11.37
N HIS A 328 15.19 14.88 -12.20
CA HIS A 328 15.25 16.34 -12.16
C HIS A 328 13.85 16.91 -12.12
N ASP A 329 13.71 18.06 -11.51
CA ASP A 329 12.47 18.82 -11.55
C ASP A 329 12.40 19.73 -12.80
N SER A 330 11.30 20.45 -12.97
CA SER A 330 11.07 21.36 -14.11
C SER A 330 12.10 22.49 -14.22
N HIS A 331 12.85 22.79 -13.17
CA HIS A 331 13.91 23.80 -13.14
C HIS A 331 15.33 23.18 -13.22
N GLY A 332 15.42 21.86 -13.43
CA GLY A 332 16.70 21.16 -13.50
C GLY A 332 17.34 20.83 -12.14
N HIS A 333 16.65 21.07 -11.01
CA HIS A 333 17.18 20.67 -9.72
C HIS A 333 17.12 19.14 -9.56
N SER A 334 18.27 18.56 -9.24
CA SER A 334 18.41 17.12 -9.07
C SER A 334 17.83 16.63 -7.72
N TYR A 335 17.33 15.40 -7.74
CA TYR A 335 16.96 14.67 -6.51
C TYR A 335 18.15 13.90 -5.91
N ALA A 336 19.39 14.17 -6.32
CA ALA A 336 20.60 13.46 -5.90
C ALA A 336 20.82 13.46 -4.37
N ALA A 337 20.39 14.50 -3.66
CA ALA A 337 20.42 14.53 -2.18
C ALA A 337 19.57 13.43 -1.52
N GLY A 338 18.67 12.80 -2.27
CA GLY A 338 17.87 11.64 -1.86
C GLY A 338 18.58 10.29 -1.90
N ALA A 339 19.82 10.22 -2.45
CA ALA A 339 20.51 8.94 -2.62
C ALA A 339 20.75 8.21 -1.28
N LEU A 340 21.30 8.89 -0.29
CA LEU A 340 21.55 8.29 1.03
C LEU A 340 20.24 7.96 1.78
N PRO A 341 19.23 8.84 1.87
CA PRO A 341 17.92 8.47 2.38
C PRO A 341 17.31 7.24 1.69
N LEU A 342 17.43 7.14 0.35
CA LEU A 342 16.93 5.98 -0.40
C LEU A 342 17.63 4.68 -0.01
N GLN A 343 18.97 4.70 0.14
CA GLN A 343 19.74 3.54 0.61
C GLN A 343 19.29 3.08 2.00
N ILE A 344 19.13 4.02 2.94
CA ILE A 344 18.70 3.73 4.31
C ILE A 344 17.28 3.17 4.32
N LEU A 345 16.36 3.76 3.55
CA LEU A 345 14.99 3.28 3.44
C LEU A 345 14.93 1.90 2.78
N ALA A 346 15.76 1.60 1.80
CA ALA A 346 15.86 0.27 1.21
C ALA A 346 16.37 -0.76 2.23
N ALA A 347 17.35 -0.41 3.06
CA ALA A 347 17.80 -1.26 4.18
C ALA A 347 16.66 -1.49 5.20
N ALA A 348 15.90 -0.45 5.55
CA ALA A 348 14.72 -0.57 6.40
C ALA A 348 13.64 -1.48 5.74
N GLY A 349 13.50 -1.44 4.42
CA GLY A 349 12.62 -2.33 3.65
C GLY A 349 12.96 -3.82 3.81
N ILE A 350 14.24 -4.17 3.89
CA ILE A 350 14.69 -5.54 4.20
C ILE A 350 14.24 -5.97 5.60
N LEU A 351 14.41 -5.11 6.60
CA LEU A 351 13.97 -5.39 7.97
C LEU A 351 12.44 -5.51 8.07
N ARG A 352 11.72 -4.71 7.29
CA ARG A 352 10.26 -4.74 7.24
C ARG A 352 9.68 -6.10 6.83
N VAL A 353 10.39 -6.87 5.99
CA VAL A 353 9.97 -8.21 5.54
C VAL A 353 9.62 -9.12 6.71
N THR A 354 10.42 -9.09 7.78
CA THR A 354 10.19 -9.93 8.96
C THR A 354 8.91 -9.56 9.71
N SER A 355 8.53 -8.29 9.67
CA SER A 355 7.36 -7.77 10.40
C SER A 355 6.05 -7.91 9.63
N GLN A 356 6.08 -8.10 8.32
CA GLN A 356 4.87 -8.13 7.49
C GLN A 356 3.97 -9.34 7.75
N LEU A 357 4.54 -10.48 8.16
CA LEU A 357 3.77 -11.70 8.39
C LEU A 357 3.16 -11.81 9.78
N ILE A 358 3.57 -10.96 10.74
CA ILE A 358 3.10 -11.08 12.13
C ILE A 358 1.59 -10.84 12.27
N ALA A 359 1.07 -9.81 11.62
CA ALA A 359 -0.35 -9.48 11.70
C ALA A 359 -1.25 -10.59 11.13
N PRO A 360 -1.00 -11.17 9.93
CA PRO A 360 -1.73 -12.34 9.44
C PRO A 360 -1.68 -13.56 10.37
N VAL A 361 -0.52 -13.84 10.97
CA VAL A 361 -0.37 -14.95 11.92
C VAL A 361 -1.20 -14.72 13.18
N LEU A 362 -1.18 -13.51 13.74
CA LEU A 362 -1.95 -13.16 14.93
C LEU A 362 -3.46 -13.20 14.66
N LEU A 363 -3.91 -12.66 13.53
CA LEU A 363 -5.31 -12.69 13.11
C LEU A 363 -5.79 -14.12 12.89
N ALA A 364 -5.02 -14.94 12.18
CA ALA A 364 -5.33 -16.33 11.94
C ALA A 364 -5.39 -17.16 13.23
N SER A 365 -4.60 -16.79 14.24
CA SER A 365 -4.57 -17.44 15.54
C SER A 365 -5.61 -16.90 16.54
N GLY A 366 -6.57 -16.09 16.09
CA GLY A 366 -7.63 -15.53 16.93
C GLY A 366 -7.16 -14.47 17.95
N ARG A 367 -6.04 -13.78 17.66
CA ARG A 367 -5.44 -12.77 18.55
C ARG A 367 -5.44 -11.34 17.94
N PRO A 368 -6.61 -10.81 17.52
CA PRO A 368 -6.69 -9.51 16.87
C PRO A 368 -6.23 -8.34 17.77
N GLY A 369 -6.47 -8.43 19.08
CA GLY A 369 -6.03 -7.42 20.04
C GLY A 369 -4.50 -7.28 20.07
N THR A 370 -3.74 -8.38 19.99
CA THR A 370 -2.29 -8.37 19.94
C THR A 370 -1.78 -7.78 18.61
N ALA A 371 -2.47 -8.09 17.49
CA ALA A 371 -2.14 -7.49 16.19
C ALA A 371 -2.37 -5.97 16.20
N ALA A 372 -3.47 -5.51 16.77
CA ALA A 372 -3.78 -4.09 16.93
C ALA A 372 -2.75 -3.38 17.80
N TRP A 373 -2.40 -3.97 18.95
CA TRP A 373 -1.36 -3.43 19.84
C TRP A 373 -0.01 -3.29 19.12
N PHE A 374 0.41 -4.32 18.38
CA PHE A 374 1.65 -4.28 17.60
C PHE A 374 1.65 -3.15 16.57
N SER A 375 0.55 -2.97 15.83
CA SER A 375 0.42 -1.91 14.84
C SER A 375 0.43 -0.52 15.48
N THR A 376 -0.24 -0.37 16.63
CA THR A 376 -0.26 0.88 17.40
C THR A 376 1.12 1.21 17.98
N ALA A 377 1.83 0.22 18.53
CA ALA A 377 3.18 0.39 19.03
C ALA A 377 4.15 0.82 17.91
N ALA A 378 4.04 0.20 16.74
CA ALA A 378 4.82 0.57 15.56
C ALA A 378 4.55 2.03 15.13
N LEU A 379 3.27 2.44 15.10
CA LEU A 379 2.87 3.81 14.80
C LEU A 379 3.46 4.82 15.80
N LEU A 380 3.33 4.53 17.09
CA LEU A 380 3.82 5.43 18.13
C LEU A 380 5.36 5.54 18.12
N LEU A 381 6.06 4.42 17.97
CA LEU A 381 7.53 4.42 17.86
C LEU A 381 8.00 5.20 16.63
N LEU A 382 7.36 5.00 15.50
CA LEU A 382 7.68 5.74 14.28
C LEU A 382 7.44 7.24 14.46
N SER A 383 6.26 7.61 14.93
CA SER A 383 5.90 9.02 15.11
C SER A 383 6.81 9.71 16.12
N ALA A 384 7.07 9.07 17.27
CA ALA A 384 7.98 9.60 18.29
C ALA A 384 9.41 9.73 17.76
N GLY A 385 9.89 8.74 17.02
CA GLY A 385 11.20 8.78 16.38
C GLY A 385 11.34 9.90 15.36
N ILE A 386 10.31 10.13 14.54
CA ILE A 386 10.29 11.22 13.55
C ILE A 386 10.25 12.58 14.25
N VAL A 387 9.44 12.73 15.30
CA VAL A 387 9.39 13.97 16.09
C VAL A 387 10.76 14.22 16.75
N ALA A 388 11.36 13.22 17.37
CA ALA A 388 12.71 13.34 17.97
C ALA A 388 13.76 13.70 16.90
N ALA A 389 13.75 13.04 15.74
CA ALA A 389 14.67 13.37 14.66
C ALA A 389 14.47 14.80 14.13
N GLY A 390 13.19 15.23 13.98
CA GLY A 390 12.87 16.58 13.51
C GLY A 390 13.28 17.68 14.46
N THR A 391 13.23 17.44 15.79
CA THR A 391 13.65 18.41 16.79
C THR A 391 15.16 18.48 16.96
N ILE A 392 15.87 17.35 16.78
CA ILE A 392 17.32 17.25 17.02
C ILE A 392 18.13 17.64 15.79
N PHE A 393 17.68 17.27 14.59
CA PHE A 393 18.44 17.42 13.35
C PHE A 393 17.78 18.44 12.42
N PRO A 394 18.30 19.69 12.31
CA PRO A 394 17.81 20.65 11.35
C PRO A 394 18.16 20.25 9.89
N ALA A 395 17.53 20.88 8.91
CA ALA A 395 17.93 20.74 7.51
C ALA A 395 19.40 21.21 7.32
N PRO A 396 20.20 20.57 6.41
CA PRO A 396 19.80 19.53 5.44
C PRO A 396 19.92 18.09 5.95
N GLY A 397 20.56 17.83 7.10
CA GLY A 397 20.80 16.47 7.63
C GLY A 397 19.53 15.75 8.08
N GLY A 398 18.45 16.48 8.31
CA GLY A 398 17.20 15.96 8.85
C GLY A 398 16.54 14.87 8.01
N LEU A 399 16.63 14.92 6.68
CA LEU A 399 16.05 13.87 5.82
C LEU A 399 16.73 12.51 6.01
N VAL A 400 18.05 12.51 6.21
CA VAL A 400 18.82 11.30 6.55
C VAL A 400 18.38 10.78 7.92
N ALA A 401 18.25 11.67 8.92
CA ALA A 401 17.75 11.29 10.24
C ALA A 401 16.34 10.67 10.17
N MET A 402 15.43 11.24 9.35
CA MET A 402 14.09 10.68 9.12
C MET A 402 14.14 9.28 8.51
N ALA A 403 15.05 9.04 7.55
CA ALA A 403 15.26 7.71 6.98
C ALA A 403 15.83 6.74 8.03
N CYS A 404 16.74 7.19 8.86
CA CYS A 404 17.32 6.39 9.97
C CYS A 404 16.27 5.98 11.01
N VAL A 405 15.24 6.80 11.26
CA VAL A 405 14.13 6.42 12.15
C VAL A 405 13.46 5.13 11.67
N TRP A 406 13.20 4.99 10.37
CA TRP A 406 12.63 3.74 9.83
C TRP A 406 13.53 2.54 10.10
N LEU A 407 14.84 2.71 9.94
CA LEU A 407 15.81 1.66 10.22
C LEU A 407 15.86 1.31 11.72
N ALA A 408 15.77 2.31 12.60
CA ALA A 408 15.84 2.14 14.05
C ALA A 408 14.57 1.56 14.68
N VAL A 409 13.40 1.79 14.09
CA VAL A 409 12.10 1.30 14.59
C VAL A 409 11.94 -0.21 14.40
N TYR A 410 12.50 -0.79 13.34
CA TYR A 410 12.33 -2.23 13.08
C TYR A 410 13.03 -3.18 14.06
N PRO A 411 14.27 -2.95 14.53
CA PRO A 411 14.93 -3.88 15.45
C PRO A 411 14.13 -4.18 16.72
N PRO A 412 13.59 -3.22 17.49
CA PRO A 412 12.77 -3.52 18.65
C PRO A 412 11.47 -4.26 18.29
N LEU A 413 10.85 -3.93 17.15
CA LEU A 413 9.66 -4.64 16.66
C LEU A 413 9.98 -6.08 16.28
N ILE A 414 11.12 -6.31 15.62
CA ILE A 414 11.58 -7.66 15.27
C ILE A 414 11.90 -8.45 16.54
N ALA A 415 12.60 -7.85 17.50
CA ALA A 415 12.91 -8.50 18.77
C ALA A 415 11.65 -8.92 19.53
N TRP A 416 10.63 -8.07 19.54
CA TRP A 416 9.33 -8.42 20.09
C TRP A 416 8.66 -9.56 19.32
N ASN A 417 8.65 -9.51 17.98
CA ASN A 417 8.08 -10.56 17.12
C ASN A 417 8.76 -11.91 17.38
N VAL A 418 10.08 -11.94 17.42
CA VAL A 418 10.88 -13.15 17.67
C VAL A 418 10.54 -13.75 19.04
N ARG A 419 10.49 -12.89 20.09
CA ARG A 419 10.11 -13.33 21.43
C ARG A 419 8.68 -13.87 21.47
N TYR A 420 7.75 -13.20 20.81
CA TYR A 420 6.35 -13.59 20.79
C TYR A 420 6.14 -14.91 20.03
N LEU A 421 6.71 -15.04 18.84
CA LEU A 421 6.66 -16.25 18.04
C LEU A 421 7.35 -17.43 18.74
N GLY A 422 8.48 -17.17 19.41
CA GLY A 422 9.20 -18.17 20.21
C GLY A 422 8.36 -18.72 21.35
N ARG A 423 7.69 -17.84 22.12
CA ARG A 423 6.88 -18.23 23.27
C ARG A 423 5.62 -19.00 22.90
N HIS A 424 4.98 -18.68 21.77
CA HIS A 424 3.66 -19.24 21.42
C HIS A 424 3.73 -20.38 20.41
N TRP A 425 4.74 -20.41 19.55
CA TRP A 425 4.86 -21.41 18.47
C TRP A 425 6.24 -22.09 18.44
N GLY A 426 7.10 -21.83 19.42
CA GLY A 426 8.42 -22.45 19.49
C GLY A 426 9.34 -22.12 18.31
N ILE A 427 9.17 -20.95 17.69
CA ILE A 427 10.00 -20.51 16.55
C ILE A 427 11.27 -19.88 17.12
N THR A 428 12.41 -20.49 16.86
CA THR A 428 13.71 -20.00 17.31
C THR A 428 14.28 -18.92 16.36
N ILE A 429 15.19 -18.11 16.86
CA ILE A 429 15.90 -17.10 16.05
C ILE A 429 16.62 -17.77 14.86
N GLY A 430 17.28 -18.91 15.11
CA GLY A 430 17.97 -19.65 14.06
C GLY A 430 17.05 -20.11 12.94
N GLU A 431 15.80 -20.52 13.27
CA GLU A 431 14.80 -20.89 12.29
C GLU A 431 14.27 -19.68 11.51
N LEU A 432 14.13 -18.52 12.15
CA LEU A 432 13.74 -17.28 11.46
C LEU A 432 14.84 -16.74 10.52
N LEU A 433 16.10 -17.05 10.78
CA LEU A 433 17.21 -16.64 9.92
C LEU A 433 17.42 -17.59 8.73
N ARG A 434 17.03 -18.87 8.84
CA ARG A 434 17.15 -19.86 7.75
C ARG A 434 16.51 -19.40 6.42
N PRO A 435 15.29 -18.83 6.41
CA PRO A 435 14.65 -18.30 5.22
C PRO A 435 15.49 -17.30 4.43
N PHE A 436 16.31 -16.51 5.10
CA PHE A 436 17.15 -15.49 4.46
C PHE A 436 18.39 -16.05 3.76
N ARG A 437 18.77 -17.33 3.97
CA ARG A 437 19.94 -17.93 3.31
C ARG A 437 19.82 -17.92 1.79
N VAL A 438 18.63 -18.23 1.25
CA VAL A 438 18.39 -18.21 -0.20
C VAL A 438 18.50 -16.78 -0.73
N ALA A 439 17.94 -15.82 -0.02
CA ALA A 439 18.07 -14.41 -0.36
C ALA A 439 19.53 -13.94 -0.29
N ALA A 440 20.30 -14.36 0.72
CA ALA A 440 21.72 -14.04 0.87
C ALA A 440 22.57 -14.57 -0.30
N VAL A 441 22.33 -15.81 -0.72
CA VAL A 441 22.99 -16.40 -1.91
C VAL A 441 22.64 -15.62 -3.17
N ALA A 442 21.36 -15.27 -3.35
CA ALA A 442 20.90 -14.47 -4.48
C ALA A 442 21.54 -13.08 -4.49
N ILE A 443 21.64 -12.43 -3.33
CA ILE A 443 22.30 -11.13 -3.17
C ILE A 443 23.79 -11.26 -3.50
N ALA A 444 24.48 -12.28 -2.97
CA ALA A 444 25.89 -12.51 -3.24
C ALA A 444 26.16 -12.72 -4.74
N ALA A 445 25.32 -13.53 -5.40
CA ALA A 445 25.41 -13.73 -6.87
C ALA A 445 25.17 -12.43 -7.65
N MET A 446 24.17 -11.64 -7.24
CA MET A 446 23.88 -10.35 -7.85
C MET A 446 25.06 -9.36 -7.70
N LEU A 447 25.63 -9.26 -6.49
CA LEU A 447 26.78 -8.40 -6.22
C LEU A 447 28.00 -8.83 -7.00
N ALA A 448 28.30 -10.14 -7.07
CA ALA A 448 29.41 -10.69 -7.85
C ALA A 448 29.24 -10.38 -9.35
N LEU A 449 28.04 -10.56 -9.88
CA LEU A 449 27.72 -10.26 -11.27
C LEU A 449 27.84 -8.75 -11.57
N THR A 450 27.33 -7.90 -10.68
CA THR A 450 27.45 -6.44 -10.80
C THR A 450 28.93 -6.01 -10.77
N ALA A 451 29.74 -6.59 -9.87
CA ALA A 451 31.15 -6.33 -9.79
C ALA A 451 31.90 -6.80 -11.08
N ALA A 452 31.60 -7.99 -11.59
CA ALA A 452 32.15 -8.50 -12.82
C ALA A 452 31.85 -7.61 -14.04
N LEU A 453 30.61 -7.17 -14.17
CA LEU A 453 30.18 -6.21 -15.20
C LEU A 453 30.88 -4.85 -15.03
N GLY A 454 31.11 -4.44 -13.78
CA GLY A 454 31.85 -3.21 -13.45
C GLY A 454 33.35 -3.22 -13.84
N LEU A 455 33.92 -4.38 -14.17
CA LEU A 455 35.28 -4.48 -14.69
C LEU A 455 35.38 -4.14 -16.20
N LEU A 456 34.26 -4.03 -16.90
CA LEU A 456 34.24 -3.68 -18.31
C LEU A 456 34.63 -2.20 -18.52
N PRO A 457 35.25 -1.85 -19.68
CA PRO A 457 35.76 -0.50 -19.95
C PRO A 457 34.69 0.60 -19.94
N LEU A 458 33.41 0.25 -20.07
CA LEU A 458 32.26 1.17 -20.07
C LEU A 458 31.80 1.59 -18.65
N ARG A 459 32.49 1.17 -17.59
CA ARG A 459 32.13 1.39 -16.18
C ARG A 459 31.85 2.84 -15.74
N HIS A 460 32.38 3.81 -16.48
CA HIS A 460 32.25 5.23 -16.15
C HIS A 460 30.91 5.83 -16.63
N ALA A 461 30.24 5.20 -17.59
CA ALA A 461 28.96 5.68 -18.08
C ALA A 461 27.84 5.38 -17.07
N PRO A 462 27.07 6.37 -16.57
CA PRO A 462 26.00 6.15 -15.60
C PRO A 462 24.91 5.19 -16.14
N ALA A 463 24.61 5.27 -17.43
CA ALA A 463 23.68 4.35 -18.08
C ALA A 463 24.16 2.89 -18.03
N PHE A 464 25.49 2.65 -18.21
CA PHE A 464 26.05 1.30 -18.10
C PHE A 464 25.96 0.74 -16.68
N ARG A 465 26.19 1.57 -15.65
CA ARG A 465 26.00 1.18 -14.23
C ARG A 465 24.56 0.76 -13.95
N ILE A 466 23.60 1.50 -14.45
CA ILE A 466 22.19 1.14 -14.30
C ILE A 466 21.88 -0.17 -15.03
N ALA A 467 22.30 -0.28 -16.30
CA ALA A 467 22.08 -1.49 -17.09
C ALA A 467 22.72 -2.74 -16.45
N SER A 468 23.94 -2.63 -15.92
CA SER A 468 24.63 -3.75 -15.27
C SER A 468 23.89 -4.25 -14.02
N VAL A 469 23.36 -3.37 -13.17
CA VAL A 469 22.55 -3.77 -12.01
C VAL A 469 21.23 -4.38 -12.45
N ILE A 470 20.55 -3.81 -13.45
CA ILE A 470 19.29 -4.37 -13.97
C ILE A 470 19.50 -5.77 -14.54
N ILE A 471 20.56 -5.98 -15.35
CA ILE A 471 20.90 -7.29 -15.89
C ILE A 471 21.20 -8.27 -14.75
N ALA A 472 22.00 -7.87 -13.75
CA ALA A 472 22.29 -8.71 -12.60
C ALA A 472 21.02 -9.11 -11.83
N VAL A 473 20.08 -8.18 -11.64
CA VAL A 473 18.78 -8.45 -11.03
C VAL A 473 17.97 -9.45 -11.84
N LEU A 474 17.83 -9.22 -13.14
CA LEU A 474 17.05 -10.10 -14.03
C LEU A 474 17.62 -11.52 -14.06
N LEU A 475 18.94 -11.66 -14.17
CA LEU A 475 19.61 -12.98 -14.16
C LEU A 475 19.47 -13.68 -12.80
N THR A 476 19.55 -12.93 -11.70
CA THR A 476 19.33 -13.47 -10.35
C THR A 476 17.91 -14.02 -10.19
N TYR A 477 16.90 -13.28 -10.62
CA TYR A 477 15.50 -13.75 -10.54
C TYR A 477 15.22 -14.89 -11.52
N ALA A 478 15.80 -14.88 -12.71
CA ALA A 478 15.72 -16.02 -13.65
C ALA A 478 16.32 -17.29 -13.02
N GLY A 479 17.49 -17.19 -12.38
CA GLY A 479 18.12 -18.29 -11.65
C GLY A 479 17.25 -18.80 -10.49
N LEU A 480 16.69 -17.90 -9.69
CA LEU A 480 15.77 -18.26 -8.60
C LEU A 480 14.49 -18.95 -9.12
N PHE A 481 13.95 -18.50 -10.24
CA PHE A 481 12.78 -19.10 -10.86
C PHE A 481 13.08 -20.51 -11.39
N LEU A 482 14.20 -20.71 -12.05
CA LEU A 482 14.65 -22.03 -12.53
C LEU A 482 14.88 -22.97 -11.36
N HIS A 483 15.56 -22.52 -10.29
CA HIS A 483 15.78 -23.30 -9.08
C HIS A 483 14.48 -23.70 -8.38
N ALA A 484 13.47 -22.81 -8.37
CA ALA A 484 12.17 -23.10 -7.81
C ALA A 484 11.38 -24.16 -8.59
N ARG A 485 11.60 -24.26 -9.91
CA ARG A 485 10.99 -25.29 -10.77
C ARG A 485 11.62 -26.68 -10.61
N THR A 486 12.91 -26.74 -10.30
CA THR A 486 13.64 -28.00 -10.19
C THR A 486 13.48 -28.71 -8.85
N ARG A 487 12.94 -28.03 -7.83
CA ARG A 487 12.62 -28.62 -6.52
C ARG A 487 11.11 -28.72 -6.37
N PRO A 488 10.53 -29.93 -6.37
CA PRO A 488 9.12 -30.11 -6.03
C PRO A 488 8.89 -29.60 -4.60
N PRO A 489 7.66 -29.10 -4.29
CA PRO A 489 7.33 -28.65 -2.95
C PRO A 489 7.56 -29.80 -1.97
N ALA A 490 8.43 -29.58 -0.99
CA ALA A 490 8.65 -30.54 0.09
C ALA A 490 7.33 -30.69 0.86
N GLY A 491 6.63 -31.80 0.66
CA GLY A 491 5.39 -32.15 1.33
C GLY A 491 4.14 -31.99 0.44
N ALA A 492 4.08 -32.64 -0.74
CA ALA A 492 2.83 -33.00 -1.39
C ALA A 492 2.31 -34.30 -0.79
#